data_49e4fc26dac34078c6efe81931a72c58
#
_entry.id   49e4fc26dac34078c6efe81931a72c58
#
_cell.length_a   1.000
_cell.length_b   1.000
_cell.length_c   1.000
_cell.angle_alpha   90.00
_cell.angle_beta   90.00
_cell.angle_gamma   90.00
#
_symmetry.space_group_name_H-M   'P 1'
#
loop_
_entity.id
_entity.type
_entity.pdbx_description
1 polymer ?
#
loop_
_entity_poly.entity_id
_entity_poly.type
_entity_poly.pdbx_seq_one_letter_code
_entity_poly.pdbx_strand_id
1 'polypeptide(L)'
;MEIHIFTMFMLLRFIAAVSSDGGDLTFVQELSSNPSQKLSRYGWYGNVRLAMFHIPDNTFTARWLFTVTRGKEFHCGTHNVTVYIRWGAPPVINPVGRVFPNNTMTSPVLSLNLSMTSPESNTTFNLSNPAPGDWYLAVHLPQDDGRIEHKGFPSCSYSFQPHLSIRRAVDTPILQATPQIQTAGPNRPAVLSVFIPEFVSSLLVSVSDCTSWGEGHVSPDCLLVLILGSSTLEVGLVTVNCSLIGCLAVLLTPPWNTWIRITVESYHSNRTTNFSISANYTEGCKPQNVGPSNDDEINSIHGHGNTSVDLHPNLQNVSSGCLWNVPVLRDEQDVLSVRFSPANGPNVTVTTTQPTLLTYSLNTHSTGGTLNLQILLNTANVSLGNISVSACLSPWAPVLNHTQSCHTGLFPGYELTVSADVPLSFIRVPFPQASTWYLVLQLTCYR
;
A
#
# COMPACT_ATOMS: atom_id res chain seq x y z
N MET A 1 33.69 -24.93 -18.43
CA MET A 1 32.44 -25.12 -19.16
C MET A 1 31.37 -25.32 -18.08
N GLU A 2 30.92 -24.21 -17.52
CA GLU A 2 29.91 -24.19 -16.42
C GLU A 2 28.52 -24.13 -17.04
N ILE A 3 27.73 -25.15 -16.71
CA ILE A 3 26.32 -25.24 -17.12
C ILE A 3 25.49 -24.53 -16.07
N HIS A 4 25.02 -23.34 -16.38
CA HIS A 4 24.00 -22.66 -15.60
C HIS A 4 22.64 -23.37 -15.80
N ILE A 5 22.22 -24.13 -14.79
CA ILE A 5 20.87 -24.66 -14.72
C ILE A 5 19.94 -23.55 -14.21
N PHE A 6 19.24 -22.92 -15.14
CA PHE A 6 18.09 -22.09 -14.85
C PHE A 6 16.95 -23.00 -14.36
N THR A 7 16.73 -23.06 -13.07
CA THR A 7 15.52 -23.66 -12.50
C THR A 7 14.33 -22.74 -12.77
N MET A 8 13.61 -23.05 -13.81
CA MET A 8 12.30 -22.48 -14.14
C MET A 8 11.29 -22.92 -13.07
N PHE A 9 10.89 -22.02 -12.17
CA PHE A 9 9.84 -22.25 -11.19
C PHE A 9 8.49 -22.38 -11.91
N MET A 10 8.03 -23.59 -12.09
CA MET A 10 6.64 -23.87 -12.48
C MET A 10 5.72 -23.57 -11.28
N LEU A 11 5.06 -22.41 -11.29
CA LEU A 11 3.88 -22.12 -10.49
C LEU A 11 2.73 -22.96 -11.03
N LEU A 12 2.45 -24.10 -10.40
CA LEU A 12 1.22 -24.85 -10.67
C LEU A 12 0.03 -24.04 -10.12
N ARG A 13 -0.69 -23.37 -11.00
CA ARG A 13 -1.98 -22.75 -10.69
C ARG A 13 -3.08 -23.77 -10.99
N PHE A 14 -3.74 -24.28 -9.97
CA PHE A 14 -4.98 -25.02 -10.13
C PHE A 14 -6.15 -24.04 -10.08
N ILE A 15 -6.87 -23.92 -11.17
CA ILE A 15 -8.10 -23.13 -11.26
C ILE A 15 -9.25 -24.10 -11.15
N ALA A 16 -10.00 -24.04 -10.06
CA ALA A 16 -11.27 -24.75 -9.93
C ALA A 16 -12.39 -23.77 -10.29
N ALA A 17 -13.01 -23.94 -11.46
CA ALA A 17 -14.17 -23.15 -11.86
C ALA A 17 -15.41 -23.62 -11.11
N VAL A 18 -16.09 -22.69 -10.44
CA VAL A 18 -17.43 -22.92 -9.86
C VAL A 18 -18.44 -22.33 -10.84
N SER A 19 -19.40 -23.15 -11.29
CA SER A 19 -20.41 -22.77 -12.27
C SER A 19 -21.25 -21.58 -11.79
N SER A 20 -21.46 -20.61 -12.69
CA SER A 20 -22.30 -19.44 -12.46
C SER A 20 -23.70 -19.69 -13.04
N ASP A 21 -24.70 -19.26 -12.28
CA ASP A 21 -26.09 -19.15 -12.76
C ASP A 21 -26.39 -17.64 -12.91
N GLY A 22 -26.71 -17.25 -14.15
CA GLY A 22 -27.36 -15.99 -14.54
C GLY A 22 -26.69 -14.66 -14.17
N GLY A 23 -25.93 -14.05 -15.10
CA GLY A 23 -25.57 -12.61 -15.06
C GLY A 23 -24.66 -12.14 -13.91
N ASP A 24 -24.30 -13.02 -13.02
CA ASP A 24 -23.60 -12.75 -11.78
C ASP A 24 -22.07 -12.85 -11.93
N LEU A 25 -21.38 -12.13 -11.07
CA LEU A 25 -19.91 -12.22 -10.94
C LEU A 25 -19.44 -13.66 -10.82
N THR A 26 -18.54 -14.05 -11.70
CA THR A 26 -17.87 -15.34 -11.61
C THR A 26 -16.76 -15.27 -10.57
N PHE A 27 -16.84 -16.13 -9.57
CA PHE A 27 -15.75 -16.28 -8.59
C PHE A 27 -14.87 -17.46 -8.94
N VAL A 28 -13.55 -17.24 -8.89
CA VAL A 28 -12.56 -18.30 -9.04
C VAL A 28 -11.76 -18.47 -7.75
N GLN A 29 -11.38 -19.70 -7.46
CA GLN A 29 -10.47 -20.02 -6.37
C GLN A 29 -9.12 -20.42 -6.95
N GLU A 30 -8.06 -19.77 -6.48
CA GLU A 30 -6.70 -20.05 -6.89
C GLU A 30 -5.88 -20.50 -5.67
N LEU A 31 -4.97 -21.45 -5.91
CA LEU A 31 -4.05 -21.97 -4.92
C LEU A 31 -2.62 -21.69 -5.37
N SER A 32 -1.80 -21.18 -4.49
CA SER A 32 -0.37 -21.02 -4.70
C SER A 32 0.41 -21.51 -3.48
N SER A 33 1.60 -22.04 -3.71
CA SER A 33 2.47 -22.49 -2.63
C SER A 33 3.92 -22.20 -2.94
N ASN A 34 4.67 -21.84 -1.92
CA ASN A 34 6.11 -21.78 -2.02
C ASN A 34 6.74 -23.09 -1.52
N PRO A 35 7.93 -23.46 -2.02
CA PRO A 35 8.62 -24.64 -1.56
C PRO A 35 8.95 -24.54 -0.08
N SER A 36 9.05 -25.70 0.58
CA SER A 36 9.48 -25.77 1.96
C SER A 36 10.91 -25.25 2.12
N GLN A 37 11.12 -24.34 3.06
CA GLN A 37 12.41 -23.70 3.34
C GLN A 37 12.91 -24.06 4.73
N LYS A 38 14.19 -24.42 4.85
CA LYS A 38 14.83 -24.66 6.15
C LYS A 38 14.93 -23.35 6.91
N LEU A 39 14.46 -23.34 8.15
CA LEU A 39 14.54 -22.21 9.05
C LEU A 39 15.92 -22.13 9.73
N SER A 40 16.34 -20.90 10.00
CA SER A 40 17.52 -20.58 10.77
C SER A 40 17.14 -19.80 12.02
N ARG A 41 17.95 -19.92 13.09
CA ARG A 41 17.82 -19.07 14.28
C ARG A 41 18.15 -17.63 13.91
N TYR A 42 17.40 -16.69 14.51
CA TYR A 42 17.62 -15.28 14.26
C TYR A 42 18.96 -14.82 14.85
N GLY A 43 19.82 -14.32 14.03
CA GLY A 43 21.03 -13.60 14.41
C GLY A 43 21.09 -12.21 13.79
N TRP A 44 20.62 -12.10 12.57
CA TRP A 44 20.49 -10.88 11.79
C TRP A 44 19.50 -11.12 10.63
N TYR A 45 19.11 -10.05 9.91
CA TYR A 45 18.07 -10.15 8.87
C TYR A 45 18.38 -11.19 7.76
N GLY A 46 19.63 -11.42 7.43
CA GLY A 46 20.02 -12.45 6.44
C GLY A 46 19.70 -13.90 6.86
N ASN A 47 19.43 -14.17 8.13
CA ASN A 47 18.97 -15.48 8.60
C ASN A 47 17.47 -15.69 8.43
N VAL A 48 16.72 -14.62 8.12
CA VAL A 48 15.28 -14.67 7.92
C VAL A 48 14.96 -15.30 6.57
N ARG A 49 13.95 -16.17 6.53
CA ARG A 49 13.41 -16.70 5.28
C ARG A 49 12.30 -15.80 4.80
N LEU A 50 12.44 -15.32 3.57
CA LEU A 50 11.45 -14.50 2.90
C LEU A 50 10.67 -15.35 1.91
N ALA A 51 9.35 -15.21 1.92
CA ALA A 51 8.46 -15.73 0.91
C ALA A 51 7.59 -14.59 0.37
N MET A 52 7.25 -14.63 -0.90
CA MET A 52 6.42 -13.63 -1.56
C MET A 52 5.23 -14.34 -2.22
N PHE A 53 4.05 -13.71 -2.10
CA PHE A 53 2.84 -14.10 -2.79
C PHE A 53 2.25 -12.89 -3.49
N HIS A 54 1.86 -13.08 -4.74
CA HIS A 54 1.12 -12.07 -5.48
C HIS A 54 -0.38 -12.31 -5.32
N ILE A 55 -1.10 -11.28 -4.83
CA ILE A 55 -2.56 -11.29 -4.76
C ILE A 55 -3.09 -10.49 -5.95
N PRO A 56 -3.88 -11.14 -6.85
CA PRO A 56 -4.47 -10.46 -8.00
C PRO A 56 -5.53 -9.43 -7.58
N ASP A 57 -5.83 -8.53 -8.51
CA ASP A 57 -6.96 -7.61 -8.39
C ASP A 57 -8.27 -8.36 -8.13
N ASN A 58 -9.20 -7.69 -7.47
CA ASN A 58 -10.53 -8.22 -7.16
C ASN A 58 -10.55 -9.47 -6.28
N THR A 59 -9.48 -9.73 -5.53
CA THR A 59 -9.43 -10.80 -4.52
C THR A 59 -10.30 -10.42 -3.33
N PHE A 60 -11.27 -11.26 -3.03
CA PHE A 60 -12.23 -11.07 -1.95
C PHE A 60 -11.74 -11.63 -0.62
N THR A 61 -11.14 -12.81 -0.67
CA THR A 61 -10.55 -13.45 0.51
C THR A 61 -9.19 -14.04 0.17
N ALA A 62 -8.25 -13.89 1.10
CA ALA A 62 -6.96 -14.57 1.08
C ALA A 62 -6.81 -15.37 2.37
N ARG A 63 -6.49 -16.65 2.23
CA ARG A 63 -6.25 -17.56 3.33
C ARG A 63 -4.86 -18.16 3.20
N TRP A 64 -3.99 -17.82 4.13
CA TRP A 64 -2.70 -18.45 4.25
C TRP A 64 -2.79 -19.66 5.17
N LEU A 65 -2.18 -20.77 4.75
CA LEU A 65 -1.91 -21.93 5.57
C LEU A 65 -0.38 -22.00 5.75
N PHE A 66 0.05 -21.90 6.98
CA PHE A 66 1.44 -22.02 7.36
C PHE A 66 1.71 -23.40 7.93
N THR A 67 2.57 -24.16 7.28
CA THR A 67 2.99 -25.47 7.74
C THR A 67 4.43 -25.37 8.25
N VAL A 68 4.63 -25.75 9.50
CA VAL A 68 5.96 -25.82 10.13
C VAL A 68 6.23 -27.29 10.46
N THR A 69 7.38 -27.80 9.99
CA THR A 69 7.80 -29.17 10.24
C THR A 69 9.13 -29.19 10.96
N ARG A 70 9.30 -30.12 11.89
CA ARG A 70 10.61 -30.41 12.52
C ARG A 70 11.12 -31.78 12.11
N GLY A 71 12.43 -31.96 12.13
CA GLY A 71 13.07 -33.24 11.92
C GLY A 71 12.53 -34.30 12.86
N LYS A 72 12.58 -35.55 12.41
CA LYS A 72 12.03 -36.72 13.14
C LYS A 72 12.92 -37.20 14.29
N GLU A 73 14.05 -36.53 14.51
CA GLU A 73 14.99 -36.87 15.59
C GLU A 73 14.32 -36.63 16.95
N PHE A 74 14.34 -37.61 17.82
CA PHE A 74 13.67 -37.59 19.13
C PHE A 74 14.17 -36.49 20.08
N HIS A 75 15.37 -35.97 19.83
CA HIS A 75 16.00 -34.94 20.67
C HIS A 75 15.67 -33.51 20.25
N CYS A 76 14.94 -33.31 19.14
CA CYS A 76 14.59 -31.98 18.66
C CYS A 76 13.48 -31.37 19.53
N GLY A 77 13.79 -30.24 20.16
CA GLY A 77 12.85 -29.50 21.00
C GLY A 77 11.71 -28.82 20.22
N THR A 78 10.73 -28.32 20.95
CA THR A 78 9.70 -27.45 20.40
C THR A 78 10.18 -25.99 20.40
N HIS A 79 9.94 -25.28 19.31
CA HIS A 79 10.23 -23.84 19.21
C HIS A 79 9.00 -23.09 18.71
N ASN A 80 8.86 -21.85 19.15
CA ASN A 80 7.91 -20.93 18.58
C ASN A 80 8.52 -20.32 17.30
N VAL A 81 7.81 -20.41 16.19
CA VAL A 81 8.17 -19.80 14.92
C VAL A 81 7.36 -18.53 14.77
N THR A 82 8.00 -17.40 14.56
CA THR A 82 7.31 -16.14 14.32
C THR A 82 7.28 -15.85 12.81
N VAL A 83 6.08 -15.58 12.30
CA VAL A 83 5.82 -15.19 10.92
C VAL A 83 5.39 -13.73 10.91
N TYR A 84 6.08 -12.91 10.16
CA TYR A 84 5.75 -11.51 9.94
C TYR A 84 5.16 -11.35 8.55
N ILE A 85 4.09 -10.57 8.44
CA ILE A 85 3.36 -10.36 7.19
C ILE A 85 3.31 -8.86 6.90
N ARG A 86 3.64 -8.48 5.66
CA ARG A 86 3.54 -7.10 5.19
C ARG A 86 3.17 -7.07 3.71
N TRP A 87 2.33 -6.10 3.35
CA TRP A 87 2.00 -5.79 1.97
C TRP A 87 3.01 -4.83 1.35
N GLY A 88 3.30 -4.98 0.06
CA GLY A 88 4.05 -4.05 -0.79
C GLY A 88 5.57 -4.06 -0.59
N ALA A 89 6.08 -4.59 0.52
CA ALA A 89 7.52 -4.67 0.79
C ALA A 89 7.85 -5.71 1.88
N PRO A 90 9.10 -6.18 1.97
CA PRO A 90 9.53 -7.08 3.04
C PRO A 90 9.32 -6.47 4.43
N PRO A 91 8.90 -7.27 5.43
CA PRO A 91 8.70 -6.79 6.79
C PRO A 91 10.00 -6.30 7.42
N VAL A 92 9.97 -5.12 8.06
CA VAL A 92 11.05 -4.65 8.93
C VAL A 92 10.84 -5.28 10.31
N ILE A 93 11.73 -6.17 10.71
CA ILE A 93 11.60 -6.91 11.96
C ILE A 93 12.75 -6.60 12.91
N ASN A 94 12.45 -6.59 14.22
CA ASN A 94 13.42 -6.36 15.27
C ASN A 94 13.15 -7.26 16.49
N PRO A 95 13.27 -8.58 16.34
CA PRO A 95 12.94 -9.52 17.41
C PRO A 95 13.87 -9.42 18.63
N VAL A 96 15.03 -8.77 18.49
CA VAL A 96 16.04 -8.62 19.56
C VAL A 96 15.93 -7.26 20.26
N GLY A 97 15.06 -6.36 19.78
CA GLY A 97 14.86 -5.04 20.38
C GLY A 97 16.07 -4.09 20.22
N ARG A 98 16.89 -4.26 19.17
CA ARG A 98 17.99 -3.33 18.90
C ARG A 98 17.47 -1.97 18.48
N VAL A 99 18.18 -0.92 18.87
CA VAL A 99 17.86 0.44 18.47
C VAL A 99 18.14 0.61 16.98
N PHE A 100 17.14 1.05 16.22
CA PHE A 100 17.35 1.47 14.82
C PHE A 100 18.15 2.77 14.76
N PRO A 101 18.81 3.06 13.64
CA PRO A 101 19.42 4.36 13.41
C PRO A 101 18.40 5.49 13.61
N ASN A 102 18.87 6.66 14.07
CA ASN A 102 18.02 7.81 14.29
C ASN A 102 17.15 8.14 13.07
N ASN A 103 15.93 8.60 13.31
CA ASN A 103 14.96 8.98 12.30
C ASN A 103 14.58 7.85 11.33
N THR A 104 14.66 6.60 11.77
CA THR A 104 14.15 5.46 11.03
C THR A 104 12.65 5.32 11.27
N MET A 105 11.88 5.39 10.19
CA MET A 105 10.42 5.21 10.20
C MET A 105 10.12 3.74 9.96
N THR A 106 9.43 3.10 10.90
CA THR A 106 9.04 1.70 10.76
C THR A 106 7.52 1.60 10.68
N SER A 107 7.03 0.93 9.64
CA SER A 107 5.62 0.60 9.57
C SER A 107 5.27 -0.52 10.55
N PRO A 108 4.08 -0.51 11.15
CA PRO A 108 3.60 -1.61 11.95
C PRO A 108 3.54 -2.89 11.11
N VAL A 109 4.00 -3.99 11.67
CA VAL A 109 4.01 -5.30 11.00
C VAL A 109 3.19 -6.29 11.81
N LEU A 110 2.29 -7.01 11.14
CA LEU A 110 1.58 -8.10 11.79
C LEU A 110 2.55 -9.26 12.05
N SER A 111 2.62 -9.71 13.30
CA SER A 111 3.37 -10.88 13.70
C SER A 111 2.43 -11.98 14.22
N LEU A 112 2.63 -13.20 13.74
CA LEU A 112 1.92 -14.40 14.15
C LEU A 112 2.91 -15.38 14.77
N ASN A 113 2.61 -15.87 15.96
CA ASN A 113 3.42 -16.89 16.62
C ASN A 113 2.83 -18.28 16.35
N LEU A 114 3.61 -19.13 15.70
CA LEU A 114 3.28 -20.52 15.45
C LEU A 114 3.96 -21.40 16.48
N SER A 115 3.19 -22.02 17.36
CA SER A 115 3.71 -22.96 18.34
C SER A 115 3.80 -24.35 17.77
N MET A 116 4.97 -24.95 17.79
CA MET A 116 5.18 -26.35 17.36
C MET A 116 4.99 -27.28 18.56
N THR A 117 3.85 -27.93 18.63
CA THR A 117 3.55 -28.96 19.67
C THR A 117 3.78 -30.38 19.17
N SER A 118 3.91 -30.57 17.87
CA SER A 118 4.12 -31.86 17.20
C SER A 118 5.23 -31.73 16.14
N PRO A 119 5.69 -32.83 15.48
CA PRO A 119 6.57 -32.76 14.34
C PRO A 119 6.09 -31.89 13.20
N GLU A 120 4.75 -31.74 13.09
CA GLU A 120 4.10 -30.88 12.11
C GLU A 120 3.03 -30.03 12.81
N SER A 121 3.02 -28.74 12.51
CA SER A 121 2.02 -27.80 13.01
C SER A 121 1.49 -26.95 11.86
N ASN A 122 0.17 -26.77 11.83
CA ASN A 122 -0.52 -26.00 10.82
C ASN A 122 -1.27 -24.84 11.48
N THR A 123 -1.13 -23.64 10.92
CA THR A 123 -1.87 -22.46 11.37
C THR A 123 -2.41 -21.72 10.15
N THR A 124 -3.63 -21.23 10.26
CA THR A 124 -4.27 -20.47 9.19
C THR A 124 -4.40 -18.99 9.58
N PHE A 125 -4.17 -18.13 8.61
CA PHE A 125 -4.44 -16.70 8.69
C PHE A 125 -5.38 -16.30 7.55
N ASN A 126 -6.51 -15.69 7.88
CA ASN A 126 -7.52 -15.27 6.92
C ASN A 126 -7.57 -13.74 6.87
N LEU A 127 -7.65 -13.20 5.66
CA LEU A 127 -7.79 -11.77 5.41
C LEU A 127 -8.94 -11.55 4.42
N SER A 128 -9.90 -10.74 4.85
CA SER A 128 -10.98 -10.27 3.97
C SER A 128 -10.52 -9.01 3.23
N ASN A 129 -10.92 -8.92 1.98
CA ASN A 129 -10.62 -7.78 1.12
C ASN A 129 -9.12 -7.38 1.10
N PRO A 130 -8.18 -8.35 0.84
CA PRO A 130 -6.76 -8.03 0.80
C PRO A 130 -6.43 -7.03 -0.30
N ALA A 131 -5.43 -6.19 -0.07
CA ALA A 131 -4.89 -5.33 -1.11
C ALA A 131 -4.24 -6.17 -2.22
N PRO A 132 -4.45 -5.82 -3.49
CA PRO A 132 -3.76 -6.47 -4.60
C PRO A 132 -2.27 -6.16 -4.58
N GLY A 133 -1.47 -6.99 -5.27
CA GLY A 133 -0.04 -6.83 -5.34
C GLY A 133 0.72 -7.83 -4.47
N ASP A 134 1.97 -7.51 -4.18
CA ASP A 134 2.88 -8.44 -3.54
C ASP A 134 2.79 -8.40 -2.01
N TRP A 135 2.64 -9.57 -1.42
CA TRP A 135 2.62 -9.79 0.02
C TRP A 135 3.87 -10.56 0.43
N TYR A 136 4.55 -10.07 1.43
CA TYR A 136 5.81 -10.62 1.90
C TYR A 136 5.64 -11.26 3.27
N LEU A 137 6.21 -12.47 3.41
CA LEU A 137 6.30 -13.19 4.67
C LEU A 137 7.77 -13.24 5.08
N ALA A 138 8.07 -12.95 6.34
CA ALA A 138 9.39 -13.11 6.93
C ALA A 138 9.31 -14.08 8.09
N VAL A 139 10.16 -15.11 8.11
CA VAL A 139 10.06 -16.22 9.08
C VAL A 139 11.43 -16.58 9.61
N HIS A 140 11.51 -16.83 10.91
CA HIS A 140 12.73 -17.31 11.56
C HIS A 140 12.41 -18.12 12.84
N LEU A 141 13.38 -18.89 13.30
CA LEU A 141 13.38 -19.47 14.64
C LEU A 141 13.81 -18.41 15.68
N PRO A 142 13.47 -18.59 16.95
CA PRO A 142 13.96 -17.72 18.03
C PRO A 142 15.46 -17.56 17.98
N GLN A 143 15.96 -16.51 18.61
CA GLN A 143 17.40 -16.32 18.82
C GLN A 143 18.01 -17.49 19.58
N ASP A 144 19.27 -17.78 19.30
CA ASP A 144 20.03 -18.77 20.05
C ASP A 144 20.24 -18.29 21.49
N ASP A 145 19.86 -19.11 22.46
CA ASP A 145 20.06 -18.85 23.88
C ASP A 145 21.45 -19.24 24.38
N GLY A 146 22.33 -19.67 23.46
CA GLY A 146 23.71 -20.10 23.76
C GLY A 146 23.81 -21.47 24.47
N ARG A 147 22.70 -22.16 24.67
CA ARG A 147 22.71 -23.48 25.28
C ARG A 147 23.17 -24.52 24.26
N ILE A 148 24.05 -25.40 24.67
CA ILE A 148 24.52 -26.53 23.86
C ILE A 148 23.41 -27.58 23.86
N GLU A 149 22.67 -27.66 22.76
CA GLU A 149 21.73 -28.73 22.53
C GLU A 149 22.51 -29.97 22.03
N HIS A 150 22.80 -30.91 22.86
CA HIS A 150 23.36 -32.22 22.53
C HIS A 150 24.63 -32.24 21.63
N LYS A 151 25.78 -32.34 22.27
CA LYS A 151 27.07 -32.56 21.60
C LYS A 151 27.10 -33.94 20.95
N GLY A 152 27.28 -34.00 19.62
CA GLY A 152 27.47 -35.27 18.90
C GLY A 152 26.23 -35.83 18.16
N PHE A 153 25.09 -35.19 18.23
CA PHE A 153 23.89 -35.54 17.44
C PHE A 153 23.77 -34.63 16.21
N PRO A 154 23.07 -35.10 15.14
CA PRO A 154 22.76 -34.25 14.00
C PRO A 154 21.95 -33.03 14.46
N SER A 155 22.24 -31.87 13.91
CA SER A 155 21.53 -30.63 14.25
C SER A 155 20.05 -30.74 13.87
N CYS A 156 19.17 -30.33 14.78
CA CYS A 156 17.74 -30.30 14.52
C CYS A 156 17.40 -29.42 13.30
N SER A 157 16.59 -29.93 12.42
CA SER A 157 16.10 -29.23 11.25
C SER A 157 14.64 -28.80 11.44
N TYR A 158 14.36 -27.57 11.10
CA TYR A 158 13.01 -27.00 11.10
C TYR A 158 12.76 -26.38 9.73
N SER A 159 11.58 -26.59 9.19
CA SER A 159 11.24 -26.02 7.89
C SER A 159 9.84 -25.40 7.91
N PHE A 160 9.65 -24.43 7.04
CA PHE A 160 8.42 -23.66 6.89
C PHE A 160 7.95 -23.72 5.45
N GLN A 161 6.68 -23.99 5.26
CA GLN A 161 6.05 -23.99 3.96
C GLN A 161 4.73 -23.20 4.03
N PRO A 162 4.66 -22.07 3.33
CA PRO A 162 3.43 -21.29 3.21
C PRO A 162 2.63 -21.68 1.97
N HIS A 163 1.32 -21.74 2.13
CA HIS A 163 0.33 -21.89 1.07
C HIS A 163 -0.63 -20.73 1.11
N LEU A 164 -1.09 -20.27 -0.04
CA LEU A 164 -2.09 -19.22 -0.17
C LEU A 164 -3.25 -19.73 -1.00
N SER A 165 -4.47 -19.65 -0.47
CA SER A 165 -5.72 -19.85 -1.18
C SER A 165 -6.43 -18.50 -1.29
N ILE A 166 -6.78 -18.09 -2.50
CA ILE A 166 -7.53 -16.86 -2.75
C ILE A 166 -8.86 -17.16 -3.43
N ARG A 167 -9.85 -16.32 -3.14
CA ARG A 167 -11.12 -16.24 -3.87
C ARG A 167 -11.23 -14.85 -4.46
N ARG A 168 -11.33 -14.76 -5.77
CA ARG A 168 -11.45 -13.49 -6.48
C ARG A 168 -12.62 -13.47 -7.45
N ALA A 169 -13.14 -12.27 -7.71
CA ALA A 169 -14.10 -12.06 -8.77
C ALA A 169 -13.39 -11.89 -10.12
N VAL A 170 -14.04 -12.35 -11.18
CA VAL A 170 -13.62 -12.13 -12.57
C VAL A 170 -14.60 -11.15 -13.19
N ASP A 171 -14.12 -10.27 -14.07
CA ASP A 171 -14.94 -9.30 -14.82
C ASP A 171 -15.77 -8.36 -13.93
N THR A 172 -15.09 -7.72 -12.97
CA THR A 172 -15.75 -6.71 -12.12
C THR A 172 -16.24 -5.52 -12.93
N PRO A 173 -17.53 -5.13 -12.78
CA PRO A 173 -18.05 -3.95 -13.45
C PRO A 173 -17.36 -2.67 -13.00
N ILE A 174 -17.18 -1.74 -13.95
CA ILE A 174 -16.61 -0.42 -13.65
C ILE A 174 -17.75 0.49 -13.21
N LEU A 175 -17.61 1.08 -12.02
CA LEU A 175 -18.53 2.04 -11.48
C LEU A 175 -18.33 3.41 -12.12
N GLN A 176 -19.42 4.02 -12.56
CA GLN A 176 -19.46 5.33 -13.21
C GLN A 176 -20.21 6.37 -12.36
N ALA A 177 -20.16 7.62 -12.78
CA ALA A 177 -20.92 8.70 -12.15
C ALA A 177 -22.44 8.53 -12.32
N THR A 178 -22.88 7.86 -13.38
CA THR A 178 -24.29 7.51 -13.58
C THR A 178 -24.69 6.37 -12.66
N PRO A 179 -25.85 6.46 -11.97
CA PRO A 179 -26.33 5.41 -11.11
C PRO A 179 -26.50 4.07 -11.86
N GLN A 180 -25.95 3.00 -11.30
CA GLN A 180 -26.03 1.64 -11.83
C GLN A 180 -26.78 0.76 -10.84
N ILE A 181 -27.69 -0.07 -11.33
CA ILE A 181 -28.43 -1.02 -10.51
C ILE A 181 -27.54 -2.26 -10.27
N GLN A 182 -27.40 -2.63 -9.02
CA GLN A 182 -26.63 -3.77 -8.56
C GLN A 182 -27.43 -4.60 -7.56
N THR A 183 -26.96 -5.82 -7.32
CA THR A 183 -27.61 -6.76 -6.40
C THR A 183 -26.57 -7.34 -5.44
N ALA A 184 -26.85 -7.29 -4.15
CA ALA A 184 -26.09 -8.00 -3.13
C ALA A 184 -26.97 -9.03 -2.43
N GLY A 185 -26.49 -10.25 -2.30
CA GLY A 185 -27.22 -11.35 -1.68
C GLY A 185 -26.39 -12.06 -0.60
N PRO A 186 -26.97 -13.06 0.06
CA PRO A 186 -26.29 -13.88 1.04
C PRO A 186 -25.05 -14.53 0.41
N ASN A 187 -23.87 -14.29 0.99
CA ASN A 187 -22.57 -14.78 0.48
C ASN A 187 -22.23 -14.39 -0.97
N ARG A 188 -22.97 -13.44 -1.54
CA ARG A 188 -22.77 -12.88 -2.89
C ARG A 188 -22.70 -11.36 -2.81
N PRO A 189 -21.55 -10.79 -2.43
CA PRO A 189 -21.38 -9.34 -2.45
C PRO A 189 -21.35 -8.82 -3.88
N ALA A 190 -21.83 -7.58 -4.06
CA ALA A 190 -21.56 -6.84 -5.28
C ALA A 190 -20.14 -6.28 -5.20
N VAL A 191 -19.35 -6.54 -6.24
CA VAL A 191 -17.96 -6.05 -6.33
C VAL A 191 -17.84 -5.20 -7.59
N LEU A 192 -17.38 -3.97 -7.42
CA LEU A 192 -17.19 -3.00 -8.48
C LEU A 192 -15.79 -2.40 -8.37
N SER A 193 -15.32 -1.83 -9.47
CA SER A 193 -14.04 -1.14 -9.51
C SER A 193 -14.23 0.29 -10.02
N VAL A 194 -13.52 1.24 -9.43
CA VAL A 194 -13.48 2.62 -9.87
C VAL A 194 -12.03 3.05 -10.08
N PHE A 195 -11.74 3.66 -11.23
CA PHE A 195 -10.40 4.21 -11.49
C PHE A 195 -10.30 5.61 -10.89
N ILE A 196 -9.22 5.89 -10.20
CA ILE A 196 -8.93 7.19 -9.61
C ILE A 196 -7.88 7.89 -10.47
N PRO A 197 -8.26 8.95 -11.20
CA PRO A 197 -7.30 9.74 -11.95
C PRO A 197 -6.42 10.60 -11.02
N GLU A 198 -5.40 11.22 -11.59
CA GLU A 198 -4.57 12.19 -10.87
C GLU A 198 -5.37 13.41 -10.41
N PHE A 199 -4.89 14.04 -9.35
CA PHE A 199 -5.45 15.29 -8.78
C PHE A 199 -6.84 15.16 -8.16
N VAL A 200 -7.30 13.95 -7.90
CA VAL A 200 -8.54 13.73 -7.13
C VAL A 200 -8.25 13.89 -5.65
N SER A 201 -9.02 14.74 -4.97
CA SER A 201 -8.91 14.97 -3.52
C SER A 201 -9.82 14.05 -2.71
N SER A 202 -10.97 13.67 -3.27
CA SER A 202 -11.87 12.73 -2.62
C SER A 202 -12.71 11.94 -3.63
N LEU A 203 -13.02 10.71 -3.26
CA LEU A 203 -13.96 9.83 -3.93
C LEU A 203 -15.24 9.75 -3.08
N LEU A 204 -16.39 10.02 -3.70
CA LEU A 204 -17.70 9.87 -3.10
C LEU A 204 -18.41 8.69 -3.74
N VAL A 205 -18.86 7.74 -2.93
CA VAL A 205 -19.65 6.60 -3.40
C VAL A 205 -21.01 6.66 -2.70
N SER A 206 -22.08 6.73 -3.46
CA SER A 206 -23.45 6.77 -2.96
C SER A 206 -24.21 5.50 -3.31
N VAL A 207 -24.98 5.01 -2.34
CA VAL A 207 -25.92 3.89 -2.49
C VAL A 207 -27.32 4.41 -2.17
N SER A 208 -28.27 4.14 -3.05
CA SER A 208 -29.68 4.59 -2.92
C SER A 208 -30.64 3.54 -3.50
N ASP A 209 -31.95 3.85 -3.44
CA ASP A 209 -33.04 3.10 -4.08
C ASP A 209 -33.00 1.59 -3.76
N CYS A 210 -32.78 1.29 -2.49
CA CYS A 210 -32.68 -0.09 -2.05
C CYS A 210 -34.05 -0.77 -1.98
N THR A 211 -34.06 -2.02 -2.45
CA THR A 211 -35.19 -2.93 -2.28
C THR A 211 -34.68 -4.29 -1.88
N SER A 212 -35.10 -4.76 -0.70
CA SER A 212 -34.70 -6.07 -0.18
C SER A 212 -35.88 -7.05 -0.29
N TRP A 213 -35.57 -8.29 -0.68
CA TRP A 213 -36.55 -9.36 -0.66
C TRP A 213 -35.97 -10.62 -0.01
N GLY A 214 -36.85 -11.29 0.75
CA GLY A 214 -36.56 -12.55 1.42
C GLY A 214 -37.82 -13.05 2.11
N GLU A 215 -37.99 -14.36 2.20
CA GLU A 215 -39.13 -15.02 2.85
C GLU A 215 -40.50 -14.56 2.35
N GLY A 216 -40.59 -14.15 1.06
CA GLY A 216 -41.87 -13.72 0.45
C GLY A 216 -42.26 -12.28 0.70
N HIS A 217 -41.45 -11.50 1.38
CA HIS A 217 -41.69 -10.08 1.64
C HIS A 217 -40.69 -9.17 0.92
N VAL A 218 -41.18 -8.05 0.40
CA VAL A 218 -40.38 -6.98 -0.17
C VAL A 218 -40.35 -5.84 0.84
N SER A 219 -39.18 -5.35 1.17
CA SER A 219 -38.98 -4.22 2.07
C SER A 219 -38.10 -3.16 1.39
N PRO A 220 -38.41 -1.86 1.55
CA PRO A 220 -37.53 -0.79 1.02
C PRO A 220 -36.26 -0.57 1.86
N ASP A 221 -35.89 -1.51 2.70
CA ASP A 221 -34.77 -1.37 3.61
C ASP A 221 -33.42 -1.53 2.89
N CYS A 222 -32.50 -0.58 3.15
CA CYS A 222 -31.15 -0.56 2.62
C CYS A 222 -30.14 -1.14 3.65
N LEU A 223 -30.31 -2.41 4.00
CA LEU A 223 -29.46 -3.07 5.00
C LEU A 223 -28.21 -3.65 4.33
N LEU A 224 -27.32 -2.75 3.93
CA LEU A 224 -26.08 -3.05 3.24
C LEU A 224 -24.87 -2.51 4.00
N VAL A 225 -23.72 -3.11 3.75
CA VAL A 225 -22.41 -2.62 4.19
C VAL A 225 -21.61 -2.24 2.95
N LEU A 226 -21.27 -0.97 2.83
CA LEU A 226 -20.43 -0.43 1.77
C LEU A 226 -18.98 -0.38 2.25
N ILE A 227 -18.08 -1.02 1.50
CA ILE A 227 -16.66 -1.12 1.82
C ILE A 227 -15.86 -0.54 0.67
N LEU A 228 -15.04 0.47 0.94
CA LEU A 228 -14.13 1.09 -0.03
C LEU A 228 -12.69 0.68 0.25
N GLY A 229 -11.99 0.30 -0.80
CA GLY A 229 -10.57 -0.01 -0.76
C GLY A 229 -10.26 -1.45 -0.40
N SER A 230 -9.04 -1.68 0.07
CA SER A 230 -8.49 -3.00 0.34
C SER A 230 -7.64 -2.96 1.60
N SER A 231 -7.58 -4.07 2.33
CA SER A 231 -6.79 -4.17 3.56
C SER A 231 -5.31 -4.40 3.26
N THR A 232 -4.45 -3.55 3.80
CA THR A 232 -3.00 -3.72 3.78
C THR A 232 -2.44 -4.27 5.10
N LEU A 233 -3.29 -4.50 6.11
CA LEU A 233 -3.00 -4.75 7.52
C LEU A 233 -2.52 -3.51 8.30
N GLU A 234 -1.95 -2.53 7.64
CA GLU A 234 -1.48 -1.28 8.26
C GLU A 234 -2.62 -0.25 8.32
N VAL A 235 -3.51 -0.31 7.35
CA VAL A 235 -4.62 0.65 7.19
C VAL A 235 -5.93 -0.08 7.02
N GLY A 236 -6.95 0.41 7.70
CA GLY A 236 -8.30 -0.14 7.64
C GLY A 236 -9.04 0.22 6.36
N LEU A 237 -10.08 -0.54 6.10
CA LEU A 237 -11.06 -0.28 5.05
C LEU A 237 -11.98 0.87 5.49
N VAL A 238 -12.41 1.69 4.55
CA VAL A 238 -13.53 2.61 4.80
C VAL A 238 -14.81 1.80 4.72
N THR A 239 -15.46 1.61 5.87
CA THR A 239 -16.68 0.81 5.98
C THR A 239 -17.83 1.71 6.43
N VAL A 240 -18.92 1.68 5.70
CA VAL A 240 -20.15 2.44 6.00
C VAL A 240 -21.36 1.51 6.00
N ASN A 241 -22.10 1.51 7.11
CA ASN A 241 -23.36 0.81 7.18
C ASN A 241 -24.46 1.68 6.56
N CYS A 242 -25.18 1.13 5.58
CA CYS A 242 -26.30 1.83 4.99
C CYS A 242 -27.54 1.75 5.89
N SER A 243 -28.32 2.81 5.91
CA SER A 243 -29.61 2.91 6.60
C SER A 243 -30.78 2.75 5.61
N LEU A 244 -32.00 2.93 6.08
CA LEU A 244 -33.22 2.80 5.30
C LEU A 244 -33.24 3.62 3.97
N ILE A 245 -32.54 4.75 3.95
CA ILE A 245 -32.56 5.69 2.80
C ILE A 245 -31.36 5.43 1.86
N GLY A 246 -30.33 4.71 2.33
CA GLY A 246 -29.07 4.53 1.63
C GLY A 246 -27.88 4.96 2.46
N CYS A 247 -26.73 5.15 1.80
CA CYS A 247 -25.51 5.63 2.44
C CYS A 247 -24.61 6.40 1.47
N LEU A 248 -23.72 7.20 2.05
CA LEU A 248 -22.66 7.91 1.35
C LEU A 248 -21.33 7.59 2.04
N ALA A 249 -20.39 7.07 1.28
CA ALA A 249 -19.03 6.89 1.73
C ALA A 249 -18.09 7.89 1.06
N VAL A 250 -17.20 8.48 1.83
CA VAL A 250 -16.21 9.45 1.35
C VAL A 250 -14.83 8.91 1.66
N LEU A 251 -14.03 8.71 0.62
CA LEU A 251 -12.61 8.39 0.75
C LEU A 251 -11.80 9.65 0.46
N LEU A 252 -11.18 10.20 1.48
CA LEU A 252 -10.28 11.36 1.37
C LEU A 252 -8.91 10.93 0.88
N THR A 253 -8.28 11.77 0.05
CA THR A 253 -6.94 11.53 -0.51
C THR A 253 -6.78 10.08 -1.04
N PRO A 254 -7.62 9.67 -2.01
CA PRO A 254 -7.50 8.34 -2.60
C PRO A 254 -6.17 8.21 -3.35
N PRO A 255 -5.61 7.01 -3.48
CA PRO A 255 -4.40 6.79 -4.28
C PRO A 255 -4.66 7.14 -5.74
N TRP A 256 -3.71 7.83 -6.39
CA TRP A 256 -3.83 8.27 -7.78
C TRP A 256 -3.40 7.19 -8.76
N ASN A 257 -3.91 7.26 -10.00
CA ASN A 257 -3.59 6.33 -11.09
C ASN A 257 -3.76 4.87 -10.72
N THR A 258 -4.79 4.57 -9.94
CA THR A 258 -5.05 3.21 -9.47
C THR A 258 -6.54 2.86 -9.46
N TRP A 259 -6.82 1.59 -9.38
CA TRP A 259 -8.17 1.07 -9.22
C TRP A 259 -8.52 0.89 -7.76
N ILE A 260 -9.64 1.44 -7.33
CA ILE A 260 -10.22 1.20 -6.01
C ILE A 260 -11.34 0.18 -6.15
N ARG A 261 -11.30 -0.85 -5.33
CA ARG A 261 -12.38 -1.81 -5.22
C ARG A 261 -13.46 -1.27 -4.29
N ILE A 262 -14.70 -1.46 -4.70
CA ILE A 262 -15.89 -1.18 -3.94
C ILE A 262 -16.61 -2.51 -3.73
N THR A 263 -16.89 -2.85 -2.49
CA THR A 263 -17.62 -4.06 -2.13
C THR A 263 -18.89 -3.66 -1.39
N VAL A 264 -20.02 -4.21 -1.81
CA VAL A 264 -21.31 -4.02 -1.12
C VAL A 264 -21.79 -5.38 -0.65
N GLU A 265 -21.91 -5.54 0.65
CA GLU A 265 -22.35 -6.77 1.30
C GLU A 265 -23.74 -6.63 1.86
N SER A 266 -24.55 -7.68 1.79
CA SER A 266 -25.83 -7.72 2.50
C SER A 266 -25.59 -7.95 3.99
N TYR A 267 -26.20 -7.13 4.82
CA TYR A 267 -26.14 -7.29 6.28
C TYR A 267 -26.89 -8.55 6.77
N HIS A 268 -27.90 -9.01 5.98
CA HIS A 268 -28.69 -10.16 6.32
C HIS A 268 -28.29 -11.41 5.55
N SER A 269 -28.17 -12.52 6.25
CA SER A 269 -27.81 -13.82 5.69
C SER A 269 -28.88 -14.45 4.79
N ASN A 270 -30.12 -13.94 4.83
CA ASN A 270 -31.27 -14.53 4.13
C ASN A 270 -31.97 -13.61 3.13
N ARG A 271 -31.44 -12.40 2.90
CA ARG A 271 -32.08 -11.40 2.02
C ARG A 271 -31.17 -10.99 0.90
N THR A 272 -31.77 -10.82 -0.26
CA THR A 272 -31.12 -10.19 -1.42
C THR A 272 -31.62 -8.77 -1.55
N THR A 273 -30.71 -7.83 -1.79
CA THR A 273 -31.03 -6.41 -1.90
C THR A 273 -30.57 -5.89 -3.25
N ASN A 274 -31.48 -5.29 -4.01
CA ASN A 274 -31.17 -4.46 -5.16
C ASN A 274 -30.96 -3.03 -4.69
N PHE A 275 -30.01 -2.36 -5.29
CA PHE A 275 -29.68 -0.98 -4.97
C PHE A 275 -29.11 -0.26 -6.18
N SER A 276 -29.20 1.05 -6.16
CA SER A 276 -28.54 1.94 -7.12
C SER A 276 -27.24 2.43 -6.52
N ILE A 277 -26.13 2.38 -7.28
CA ILE A 277 -24.81 2.85 -6.82
C ILE A 277 -24.16 3.74 -7.87
N SER A 278 -23.49 4.80 -7.42
CA SER A 278 -22.72 5.71 -8.28
C SER A 278 -21.47 6.20 -7.56
N ALA A 279 -20.46 6.61 -8.35
CA ALA A 279 -19.24 7.21 -7.83
C ALA A 279 -18.94 8.56 -8.49
N ASN A 280 -18.60 9.54 -7.67
CA ASN A 280 -18.20 10.86 -8.11
C ASN A 280 -16.87 11.26 -7.49
N TYR A 281 -16.11 12.12 -8.18
CA TYR A 281 -14.85 12.64 -7.70
C TYR A 281 -14.97 14.10 -7.36
N THR A 282 -14.24 14.53 -6.33
CA THR A 282 -13.94 15.93 -6.12
C THR A 282 -12.51 16.18 -6.59
N GLU A 283 -12.36 17.10 -7.52
CA GLU A 283 -11.04 17.53 -7.96
C GLU A 283 -10.30 18.23 -6.83
N GLY A 284 -9.01 17.95 -6.70
CA GLY A 284 -8.10 18.60 -5.77
C GLY A 284 -7.30 19.73 -6.44
N CYS A 285 -6.16 20.05 -5.85
CA CYS A 285 -5.23 21.01 -6.42
C CYS A 285 -4.67 20.50 -7.74
N LYS A 286 -4.65 21.39 -8.75
CA LYS A 286 -4.03 21.10 -10.06
C LYS A 286 -2.57 21.55 -10.10
N PRO A 287 -1.70 20.89 -10.86
CA PRO A 287 -0.32 21.31 -10.98
C PRO A 287 -0.22 22.62 -11.76
N GLN A 288 0.63 23.51 -11.30
CA GLN A 288 1.05 24.69 -12.03
C GLN A 288 2.53 24.54 -12.33
N ASN A 289 2.90 24.56 -13.61
CA ASN A 289 4.30 24.63 -13.98
C ASN A 289 4.83 26.01 -13.62
N VAL A 290 5.72 26.07 -12.65
CA VAL A 290 6.53 27.27 -12.42
C VAL A 290 7.69 27.21 -13.41
N GLY A 291 7.49 27.83 -14.58
CA GLY A 291 8.58 28.08 -15.49
C GLY A 291 9.64 28.95 -14.78
N PRO A 292 10.92 28.88 -15.21
CA PRO A 292 11.93 29.81 -14.71
C PRO A 292 11.42 31.24 -14.93
N SER A 293 11.40 32.04 -13.85
CA SER A 293 11.12 33.47 -13.95
C SER A 293 12.00 34.05 -15.04
N ASN A 294 11.41 34.79 -15.98
CA ASN A 294 12.08 35.41 -17.14
C ASN A 294 13.07 36.51 -16.78
N ASP A 295 14.05 36.26 -15.94
CA ASP A 295 15.09 37.24 -15.63
C ASP A 295 16.51 36.81 -16.03
N ASP A 296 16.64 35.68 -16.75
CA ASP A 296 17.93 35.33 -17.38
C ASP A 296 17.69 34.74 -18.78
N GLU A 297 17.68 35.62 -19.76
CA GLU A 297 17.93 35.33 -21.16
C GLU A 297 19.37 34.83 -21.31
N ILE A 298 19.62 33.51 -21.24
CA ILE A 298 20.86 32.93 -21.78
C ILE A 298 20.60 31.49 -22.27
N ASN A 299 20.64 31.36 -23.59
CA ASN A 299 21.11 30.23 -24.40
C ASN A 299 20.42 28.89 -24.30
N SER A 300 19.59 28.67 -25.33
CA SER A 300 19.19 27.38 -25.86
C SER A 300 20.36 26.40 -26.00
N ILE A 301 20.29 25.26 -25.31
CA ILE A 301 20.99 24.06 -25.73
C ILE A 301 19.92 22.97 -25.92
N HIS A 302 19.83 22.52 -27.17
CA HIS A 302 19.03 21.38 -27.55
C HIS A 302 19.52 20.11 -26.85
N GLY A 303 18.66 19.49 -26.06
CA GLY A 303 18.84 18.15 -25.53
C GLY A 303 17.49 17.44 -25.53
N HIS A 304 17.34 16.47 -26.42
CA HIS A 304 16.18 15.57 -26.45
C HIS A 304 16.16 14.71 -25.19
N GLY A 305 15.09 14.84 -24.40
CA GLY A 305 14.74 13.96 -23.31
C GLY A 305 13.29 14.21 -22.98
N ASN A 306 12.38 13.41 -23.56
CA ASN A 306 10.96 13.42 -23.27
C ASN A 306 10.70 12.81 -21.89
N THR A 307 10.44 13.63 -20.91
CA THR A 307 9.52 13.33 -19.81
C THR A 307 8.53 14.48 -19.72
N SER A 308 7.60 14.47 -20.68
CA SER A 308 6.43 15.30 -20.58
C SER A 308 5.50 14.69 -19.54
N VAL A 309 5.27 15.36 -18.44
CA VAL A 309 3.95 15.32 -17.81
C VAL A 309 3.01 15.87 -18.87
N ASP A 310 2.28 15.01 -19.55
CA ASP A 310 1.26 15.41 -20.52
C ASP A 310 0.18 16.17 -19.77
N LEU A 311 0.35 17.48 -19.72
CA LEU A 311 -0.67 18.42 -19.31
C LEU A 311 -1.67 18.49 -20.47
N HIS A 312 -2.83 17.91 -20.28
CA HIS A 312 -3.94 18.06 -21.22
C HIS A 312 -4.16 19.53 -21.58
N PRO A 313 -4.24 19.91 -22.89
CA PRO A 313 -4.29 21.29 -23.32
C PRO A 313 -5.63 22.02 -23.12
N ASN A 314 -6.52 21.56 -22.25
CA ASN A 314 -7.83 22.17 -22.00
C ASN A 314 -7.96 22.88 -20.65
N LEU A 315 -6.96 23.64 -20.24
CA LEU A 315 -6.97 24.45 -19.01
C LEU A 315 -7.59 25.86 -19.19
N GLN A 316 -8.60 26.02 -20.03
CA GLN A 316 -9.37 27.26 -20.10
C GLN A 316 -10.65 27.13 -19.27
N ASN A 317 -10.65 27.67 -18.08
CA ASN A 317 -11.68 27.90 -17.06
C ASN A 317 -11.34 27.23 -15.72
N VAL A 318 -10.28 27.70 -15.08
CA VAL A 318 -10.01 27.37 -13.69
C VAL A 318 -10.67 28.44 -12.83
N SER A 319 -11.85 28.15 -12.29
CA SER A 319 -12.36 28.80 -11.07
C SER A 319 -11.30 28.64 -9.98
N SER A 320 -10.94 29.71 -9.27
CA SER A 320 -10.05 29.87 -8.12
C SER A 320 -9.69 28.59 -7.33
N GLY A 321 -9.17 27.56 -8.01
CA GLY A 321 -8.79 26.28 -7.43
C GLY A 321 -7.38 26.33 -6.85
N CYS A 322 -7.13 25.52 -5.85
CA CYS A 322 -5.80 25.27 -5.31
C CYS A 322 -4.86 24.77 -6.43
N LEU A 323 -3.66 25.34 -6.51
CA LEU A 323 -2.64 24.96 -7.48
C LEU A 323 -1.44 24.38 -6.76
N TRP A 324 -0.82 23.36 -7.35
CA TRP A 324 0.44 22.80 -6.91
C TRP A 324 1.61 23.45 -7.65
N ASN A 325 2.65 23.82 -6.93
CA ASN A 325 3.92 24.11 -7.55
C ASN A 325 4.64 22.77 -7.83
N VAL A 326 4.79 22.42 -9.09
CA VAL A 326 5.54 21.24 -9.52
C VAL A 326 6.84 21.72 -10.16
N PRO A 327 7.97 21.66 -9.45
CA PRO A 327 9.26 21.98 -10.06
C PRO A 327 9.60 20.88 -11.08
N VAL A 328 10.09 21.30 -12.24
CA VAL A 328 10.61 20.38 -13.26
C VAL A 328 11.94 19.83 -12.75
N LEU A 329 11.94 18.57 -12.27
CA LEU A 329 13.15 17.87 -11.93
C LEU A 329 13.70 17.21 -13.20
N ARG A 330 15.00 17.30 -13.43
CA ARG A 330 15.65 16.47 -14.44
C ARG A 330 15.75 15.07 -13.90
N ASP A 331 15.23 14.10 -14.68
CA ASP A 331 15.41 12.68 -14.38
C ASP A 331 16.90 12.34 -14.34
N GLU A 332 17.40 12.00 -13.17
CA GLU A 332 18.61 11.20 -13.07
C GLU A 332 18.17 9.74 -12.99
N GLN A 333 18.42 9.04 -14.07
CA GLN A 333 18.08 7.64 -14.25
C GLN A 333 18.80 6.74 -13.25
N ASP A 334 18.08 5.72 -12.80
CA ASP A 334 18.56 4.43 -12.30
C ASP A 334 19.54 4.45 -11.12
N VAL A 335 19.14 5.01 -9.98
CA VAL A 335 19.86 4.75 -8.73
C VAL A 335 18.96 4.04 -7.73
N LEU A 336 19.36 2.84 -7.32
CA LEU A 336 18.77 2.04 -6.25
C LEU A 336 18.70 2.76 -4.88
N SER A 337 19.25 3.96 -4.78
CA SER A 337 19.12 4.84 -3.64
C SER A 337 19.05 6.28 -4.11
N VAL A 338 17.88 6.90 -4.00
CA VAL A 338 17.78 8.35 -4.17
C VAL A 338 18.36 8.98 -2.91
N ARG A 339 19.56 9.48 -3.03
CA ARG A 339 20.13 10.38 -2.05
C ARG A 339 19.76 11.78 -2.49
N PHE A 340 18.80 12.40 -1.83
CA PHE A 340 18.71 13.85 -1.82
C PHE A 340 19.90 14.37 -0.97
N SER A 341 21.08 14.40 -1.58
CA SER A 341 22.26 14.98 -0.93
C SER A 341 22.21 16.50 -1.07
N PRO A 342 22.59 17.27 -0.03
CA PRO A 342 22.68 18.74 -0.14
C PRO A 342 23.58 19.19 -1.29
N ALA A 343 24.56 18.37 -1.68
CA ALA A 343 25.49 18.69 -2.76
C ALA A 343 24.90 18.42 -4.16
N ASN A 344 23.90 17.55 -4.30
CA ASN A 344 23.35 17.08 -5.58
C ASN A 344 21.82 17.08 -5.64
N GLY A 345 21.13 17.52 -4.58
CA GLY A 345 19.67 17.61 -4.56
C GLY A 345 19.16 18.81 -5.36
N PRO A 346 17.92 18.76 -5.88
CA PRO A 346 17.32 19.91 -6.55
C PRO A 346 17.11 21.06 -5.58
N ASN A 347 17.41 22.27 -6.03
CA ASN A 347 17.00 23.48 -5.33
C ASN A 347 15.53 23.76 -5.65
N VAL A 348 14.70 23.77 -4.61
CA VAL A 348 13.26 23.94 -4.72
C VAL A 348 12.85 25.21 -3.97
N THR A 349 12.08 26.07 -4.62
CA THR A 349 11.50 27.25 -3.98
C THR A 349 10.13 26.88 -3.40
N VAL A 350 9.93 27.20 -2.13
CA VAL A 350 8.68 26.95 -1.41
C VAL A 350 8.03 28.31 -1.09
N THR A 351 6.71 28.40 -1.30
CA THR A 351 5.94 29.63 -1.05
C THR A 351 4.90 29.41 0.04
N THR A 352 4.42 30.49 0.66
CA THR A 352 3.35 30.43 1.67
C THR A 352 1.96 30.29 1.08
N THR A 353 1.82 30.60 -0.21
CA THR A 353 0.51 30.65 -0.90
C THR A 353 0.11 29.31 -1.50
N GLN A 354 1.10 28.51 -1.87
CA GLN A 354 0.88 27.25 -2.58
C GLN A 354 1.85 26.19 -2.07
N PRO A 355 1.38 24.95 -1.79
CA PRO A 355 2.26 23.86 -1.47
C PRO A 355 3.08 23.43 -2.70
N THR A 356 4.29 22.96 -2.46
CA THR A 356 5.17 22.44 -3.52
C THR A 356 5.11 20.91 -3.50
N LEU A 357 4.88 20.31 -4.68
CA LEU A 357 4.79 18.88 -4.85
C LEU A 357 6.00 18.35 -5.62
N LEU A 358 6.69 17.41 -5.02
CA LEU A 358 7.74 16.62 -5.66
C LEU A 358 7.29 15.18 -5.76
N THR A 359 7.60 14.53 -6.87
CA THR A 359 7.26 13.13 -7.10
C THR A 359 8.52 12.30 -7.35
N TYR A 360 8.51 11.09 -6.85
CA TYR A 360 9.55 10.11 -7.09
C TYR A 360 8.94 8.75 -7.35
N SER A 361 9.21 8.16 -8.50
CA SER A 361 8.69 6.85 -8.88
C SER A 361 9.70 5.76 -8.54
N LEU A 362 9.36 4.90 -7.59
CA LEU A 362 10.12 3.72 -7.23
C LEU A 362 9.48 2.50 -7.89
N ASN A 363 9.99 2.13 -9.07
CA ASN A 363 9.37 1.10 -9.92
C ASN A 363 9.92 -0.31 -9.68
N THR A 364 10.94 -0.47 -8.83
CA THR A 364 11.56 -1.77 -8.58
C THR A 364 11.01 -2.41 -7.33
N HIS A 365 10.72 -3.72 -7.41
CA HIS A 365 10.43 -4.50 -6.22
C HIS A 365 11.60 -4.41 -5.25
N SER A 366 11.36 -3.77 -4.11
CA SER A 366 12.38 -3.61 -3.09
C SER A 366 12.68 -4.94 -2.43
N THR A 367 13.75 -5.59 -2.83
CA THR A 367 14.31 -6.75 -2.12
C THR A 367 15.16 -6.32 -0.92
N GLY A 368 15.31 -5.04 -0.72
CA GLY A 368 16.07 -4.40 0.34
C GLY A 368 16.25 -2.90 0.07
N GLY A 369 17.01 -2.24 0.92
CA GLY A 369 17.34 -0.83 0.76
C GLY A 369 16.55 0.09 1.69
N THR A 370 16.88 1.38 1.63
CA THR A 370 16.31 2.42 2.47
C THR A 370 16.10 3.66 1.64
N LEU A 371 14.88 4.18 1.62
CA LEU A 371 14.60 5.51 1.09
C LEU A 371 15.05 6.54 2.13
N ASN A 372 16.03 7.36 1.78
CA ASN A 372 16.51 8.44 2.64
C ASN A 372 16.02 9.77 2.07
N LEU A 373 15.23 10.50 2.84
CA LEU A 373 14.85 11.87 2.54
C LEU A 373 15.61 12.81 3.46
N GLN A 374 16.29 13.80 2.89
CA GLN A 374 16.97 14.85 3.61
C GLN A 374 16.53 16.21 3.05
N ILE A 375 16.15 17.13 3.92
CA ILE A 375 15.75 18.49 3.57
C ILE A 375 16.71 19.43 4.26
N LEU A 376 17.29 20.35 3.47
CA LEU A 376 18.14 21.44 3.95
C LEU A 376 17.48 22.78 3.58
N LEU A 377 17.16 23.57 4.59
CA LEU A 377 16.65 24.92 4.41
C LEU A 377 17.83 25.88 4.16
N ASN A 378 17.85 26.53 2.97
CA ASN A 378 18.82 27.55 2.67
C ASN A 378 18.34 28.91 3.22
N THR A 379 18.98 29.37 4.29
CA THR A 379 18.62 30.60 4.99
C THR A 379 19.45 31.84 4.56
N ALA A 380 20.34 31.67 3.57
CA ALA A 380 21.32 32.73 3.21
C ALA A 380 20.68 34.07 2.78
N ASN A 381 19.44 34.08 2.30
CA ASN A 381 18.73 35.25 1.79
C ASN A 381 17.47 35.63 2.59
N VAL A 382 17.24 34.99 3.73
CA VAL A 382 16.03 35.23 4.52
C VAL A 382 16.39 35.97 5.78
N SER A 383 15.81 37.16 5.98
CA SER A 383 15.85 37.84 7.29
C SER A 383 15.20 36.86 8.30
N LEU A 384 15.96 36.49 9.33
CA LEU A 384 15.62 35.53 10.38
C LEU A 384 14.28 35.85 11.06
N GLY A 385 13.19 35.51 10.41
CA GLY A 385 11.86 35.42 11.00
C GLY A 385 11.57 33.96 11.36
N ASN A 386 10.56 33.73 12.15
CA ASN A 386 10.08 32.37 12.50
C ASN A 386 9.53 31.65 11.26
N ILE A 387 10.41 31.02 10.47
CA ILE A 387 10.06 30.26 9.27
C ILE A 387 10.13 28.80 9.58
N SER A 388 9.13 28.06 9.14
CA SER A 388 9.09 26.60 9.22
C SER A 388 8.59 26.02 7.89
N VAL A 389 9.25 24.97 7.40
CA VAL A 389 8.79 24.17 6.27
C VAL A 389 8.39 22.83 6.80
N SER A 390 7.11 22.50 6.69
CA SER A 390 6.59 21.18 6.93
C SER A 390 6.65 20.36 5.62
N ALA A 391 7.06 19.12 5.73
CA ALA A 391 7.17 18.18 4.63
C ALA A 391 6.39 16.92 4.97
N CYS A 392 5.59 16.42 4.02
CA CYS A 392 4.90 15.15 4.13
C CYS A 392 5.30 14.26 2.97
N LEU A 393 5.95 13.14 3.29
CA LEU A 393 6.31 12.10 2.33
C LEU A 393 5.29 10.97 2.41
N SER A 394 4.60 10.67 1.33
CA SER A 394 3.59 9.61 1.29
C SER A 394 3.65 8.79 0.01
N PRO A 395 3.44 7.46 0.07
CA PRO A 395 3.27 6.64 -1.11
C PRO A 395 1.85 6.80 -1.67
N TRP A 396 1.66 6.57 -2.96
CA TRP A 396 0.40 6.45 -3.68
C TRP A 396 -0.40 7.73 -3.91
N ALA A 397 -0.39 8.67 -2.97
CA ALA A 397 -1.07 9.96 -3.13
C ALA A 397 -0.42 11.03 -2.25
N PRO A 398 -0.43 12.31 -2.68
CA PRO A 398 0.03 13.40 -1.84
C PRO A 398 -0.98 13.75 -0.75
N VAL A 399 -0.51 14.15 0.42
CA VAL A 399 -1.36 14.65 1.50
C VAL A 399 -1.57 16.14 1.31
N LEU A 400 -2.81 16.52 1.02
CA LEU A 400 -3.19 17.88 0.62
C LEU A 400 -3.24 18.91 1.76
N ASN A 401 -3.49 18.45 2.97
CA ASN A 401 -3.67 19.34 4.11
C ASN A 401 -2.87 18.86 5.32
N HIS A 402 -1.67 19.40 5.49
CA HIS A 402 -0.75 19.02 6.55
C HIS A 402 -1.12 19.53 7.94
N THR A 403 -2.07 20.45 8.04
CA THR A 403 -2.32 21.16 9.30
C THR A 403 -2.80 20.26 10.43
N GLN A 404 -3.17 19.01 10.14
CA GLN A 404 -3.67 18.07 11.15
C GLN A 404 -2.88 16.76 11.22
N SER A 405 -2.43 16.20 10.11
CA SER A 405 -1.61 14.98 10.10
C SER A 405 -1.12 14.63 8.70
N CYS A 406 0.08 14.05 8.60
CA CYS A 406 0.64 13.54 7.36
C CYS A 406 0.15 12.10 7.12
N HIS A 407 -1.18 11.92 6.92
CA HIS A 407 -1.78 10.62 6.62
C HIS A 407 -2.74 10.74 5.44
N THR A 408 -2.66 9.79 4.52
CA THR A 408 -3.72 9.58 3.52
C THR A 408 -4.85 8.76 4.14
N GLY A 409 -6.02 8.71 3.49
CA GLY A 409 -7.12 7.87 3.95
C GLY A 409 -6.80 6.37 3.97
N LEU A 410 -5.79 5.91 3.21
CA LEU A 410 -5.42 4.51 3.05
C LEU A 410 -3.95 4.19 3.37
N PHE A 411 -3.06 5.18 3.48
CA PHE A 411 -1.63 4.94 3.69
C PHE A 411 -1.03 5.91 4.71
N PRO A 412 -0.11 5.46 5.57
CA PRO A 412 0.62 6.34 6.46
C PRO A 412 1.59 7.21 5.67
N GLY A 413 1.65 8.49 6.01
CA GLY A 413 2.68 9.40 5.56
C GLY A 413 3.75 9.60 6.64
N TYR A 414 4.86 10.21 6.25
CA TYR A 414 6.00 10.49 7.12
C TYR A 414 6.23 12.00 7.16
N GLU A 415 6.10 12.56 8.35
CA GLU A 415 6.24 13.99 8.56
C GLU A 415 7.69 14.38 8.88
N LEU A 416 8.12 15.50 8.32
CA LEU A 416 9.43 16.09 8.53
C LEU A 416 9.29 17.60 8.61
N THR A 417 9.97 18.24 9.55
CA THR A 417 9.95 19.69 9.68
C THR A 417 11.37 20.25 9.69
N VAL A 418 11.61 21.33 8.97
CA VAL A 418 12.81 22.15 9.03
C VAL A 418 12.44 23.58 9.37
N SER A 419 13.28 24.26 10.14
CA SER A 419 13.09 25.65 10.57
C SER A 419 14.40 26.42 10.50
N ALA A 420 14.35 27.73 10.72
CA ALA A 420 15.56 28.55 10.80
C ALA A 420 16.52 28.04 11.89
N ASP A 421 15.99 27.53 13.02
CA ASP A 421 16.79 27.00 14.13
C ASP A 421 17.31 25.58 13.87
N VAL A 422 16.55 24.79 13.09
CA VAL A 422 16.90 23.42 12.72
C VAL A 422 16.83 23.32 11.19
N PRO A 423 17.84 23.82 10.48
CA PRO A 423 17.77 23.93 9.02
C PRO A 423 17.94 22.60 8.28
N LEU A 424 18.36 21.55 8.97
CA LEU A 424 18.58 20.22 8.40
C LEU A 424 17.74 19.20 9.12
N SER A 425 16.94 18.46 8.37
CA SER A 425 16.19 17.31 8.89
C SER A 425 16.23 16.15 7.90
N PHE A 426 16.12 14.93 8.40
CA PHE A 426 16.12 13.74 7.55
C PHE A 426 15.31 12.60 8.16
N ILE A 427 14.78 11.73 7.29
CA ILE A 427 14.11 10.48 7.65
C ILE A 427 14.66 9.31 6.82
N ARG A 428 14.51 8.11 7.34
CA ARG A 428 14.88 6.85 6.69
C ARG A 428 13.69 5.92 6.71
N VAL A 429 13.27 5.47 5.52
CA VAL A 429 12.19 4.50 5.34
C VAL A 429 12.81 3.20 4.84
N PRO A 430 13.01 2.20 5.72
CA PRO A 430 13.56 0.91 5.30
C PRO A 430 12.52 0.12 4.52
N PHE A 431 12.95 -0.62 3.51
CA PHE A 431 12.10 -1.38 2.59
C PHE A 431 10.89 -0.57 2.11
N PRO A 432 11.12 0.53 1.37
CA PRO A 432 10.03 1.34 0.85
C PRO A 432 9.21 0.53 -0.16
N GLN A 433 7.92 0.79 -0.22
CA GLN A 433 7.03 0.14 -1.19
C GLN A 433 7.35 0.61 -2.61
N ALA A 434 7.24 -0.29 -3.59
CA ALA A 434 7.33 0.05 -5.00
C ALA A 434 6.07 0.82 -5.41
N SER A 435 6.17 2.14 -5.50
CA SER A 435 5.07 3.04 -5.85
C SER A 435 5.63 4.40 -6.23
N THR A 436 4.76 5.29 -6.72
CA THR A 436 5.10 6.71 -6.78
C THR A 436 5.01 7.31 -5.38
N TRP A 437 6.10 7.93 -4.95
CA TRP A 437 6.21 8.65 -3.69
C TRP A 437 6.01 10.14 -3.93
N TYR A 438 5.23 10.76 -3.08
CA TYR A 438 4.88 12.17 -3.13
C TYR A 438 5.46 12.89 -1.92
N LEU A 439 6.19 13.97 -2.17
CA LEU A 439 6.69 14.86 -1.13
C LEU A 439 6.00 16.22 -1.28
N VAL A 440 5.20 16.55 -0.31
CA VAL A 440 4.52 17.86 -0.24
C VAL A 440 5.24 18.75 0.74
N LEU A 441 5.65 19.92 0.29
CA LEU A 441 6.32 20.94 1.09
C LEU A 441 5.40 22.15 1.28
N GLN A 442 5.25 22.61 2.52
CA GLN A 442 4.47 23.79 2.85
C GLN A 442 5.28 24.73 3.74
N LEU A 443 5.40 25.99 3.31
CA LEU A 443 6.04 27.05 4.07
C LEU A 443 5.04 27.71 5.01
N THR A 444 5.40 27.81 6.29
CA THR A 444 4.65 28.54 7.30
C THR A 444 5.56 29.63 7.88
N CYS A 445 5.04 30.86 7.88
CA CYS A 445 5.73 32.01 8.52
C CYS A 445 4.93 32.36 9.77
N TYR A 446 5.57 32.30 10.93
CA TYR A 446 5.00 32.79 12.18
C TYR A 446 5.35 34.28 12.34
N ARG A 447 4.35 35.12 12.63
CA ARG A 447 4.52 36.54 12.94
C ARG A 447 4.89 36.72 14.41
#